data_9be32e55b9cd61a13109cec1eec533d2
#
_entry.id   9be32e55b9cd61a13109cec1eec533d2
#
_cell.length_a   1.000
_cell.length_b   1.000
_cell.length_c   1.000
_cell.angle_alpha   90.00
_cell.angle_beta   90.00
_cell.angle_gamma   90.00
#
_symmetry.space_group_name_H-M   'P 1'
#
loop_
_entity.id
_entity.type
_entity.pdbx_description
1 polymer ?
#
loop_
_entity_poly.entity_id
_entity_poly.type
_entity_poly.pdbx_seq_one_letter_code
_entity_poly.pdbx_strand_id
1 'polypeptide(L)'
;VADEKGEWLRGDILGLLCAKALGIDALAIPVSCNTAIAKSGLFKHIELTKIGSPYVIAAFAGLSIDYDRIAGFEANGGFLLGSDITFGDTTISALPTRDAVLPFLMVFASSVTAKVLMSHLLHNLPQRFTHSDRIQNFATALSKEIIAKALHDPLDFVHSLGFNLGIKVVDSTDGLRLTLSDDSIIHLRPSGNAPELRCYAESCSVFSAVALVENILGQLKKLSI
;
A
#
# COMPACT_ATOMS: atom_id res chain seq x y z
N VAL A 1 11.30 11.54 0.88
CA VAL A 1 12.64 11.17 1.36
C VAL A 1 13.35 10.40 0.28
N ALA A 2 14.61 10.74 0.01
CA ALA A 2 15.50 9.99 -0.88
C ALA A 2 16.69 9.45 -0.06
N ASP A 3 17.27 8.35 -0.52
CA ASP A 3 18.50 7.81 0.05
C ASP A 3 19.74 8.56 -0.44
N GLU A 4 20.92 8.12 -0.04
CA GLU A 4 22.22 8.72 -0.42
C GLU A 4 22.56 8.59 -1.92
N LYS A 5 21.81 7.77 -2.67
CA LYS A 5 21.95 7.60 -4.13
C LYS A 5 20.97 8.49 -4.90
N GLY A 6 20.08 9.21 -4.17
CA GLY A 6 19.00 10.00 -4.77
C GLY A 6 17.76 9.20 -5.12
N GLU A 7 17.69 7.91 -4.73
CA GLU A 7 16.54 7.05 -4.98
C GLU A 7 15.41 7.34 -3.98
N TRP A 8 14.20 7.56 -4.48
CA TRP A 8 13.04 7.86 -3.64
C TRP A 8 12.55 6.65 -2.89
N LEU A 9 12.45 6.76 -1.56
CA LEU A 9 11.74 5.80 -0.76
C LEU A 9 10.22 5.99 -0.97
N ARG A 10 9.54 4.93 -1.39
CA ARG A 10 8.08 4.95 -1.45
C ARG A 10 7.50 5.22 -0.07
N GLY A 11 6.36 5.92 -0.03
CA GLY A 11 5.77 6.32 1.23
C GLY A 11 5.37 5.15 2.14
N ASP A 12 4.90 4.05 1.58
CA ASP A 12 4.57 2.83 2.34
C ASP A 12 5.82 2.10 2.87
N ILE A 13 6.94 2.14 2.16
CA ILE A 13 8.23 1.60 2.64
C ILE A 13 8.81 2.51 3.73
N LEU A 14 8.70 3.83 3.56
CA LEU A 14 9.05 4.79 4.59
C LEU A 14 8.23 4.57 5.87
N GLY A 15 6.91 4.35 5.72
CA GLY A 15 6.01 4.02 6.82
C GLY A 15 6.37 2.71 7.52
N LEU A 16 6.70 1.66 6.75
CA LEU A 16 7.18 0.38 7.28
C LEU A 16 8.43 0.54 8.15
N LEU A 17 9.45 1.27 7.65
CA LEU A 17 10.69 1.50 8.38
C LEU A 17 10.47 2.35 9.63
N CYS A 18 9.60 3.37 9.55
CA CYS A 18 9.20 4.18 10.70
C CYS A 18 8.49 3.32 11.77
N ALA A 19 7.49 2.54 11.38
CA ALA A 19 6.75 1.66 12.28
C ALA A 19 7.67 0.63 12.97
N LYS A 20 8.62 0.05 12.21
CA LYS A 20 9.66 -0.83 12.76
C LYS A 20 10.50 -0.10 13.80
N ALA A 21 10.95 1.11 13.51
CA ALA A 21 11.81 1.91 14.42
C ALA A 21 11.06 2.32 15.69
N LEU A 22 9.77 2.58 15.59
CA LEU A 22 8.90 2.88 16.74
C LEU A 22 8.49 1.63 17.53
N GLY A 23 8.78 0.41 17.04
CA GLY A 23 8.35 -0.84 17.66
C GLY A 23 6.83 -1.00 17.68
N ILE A 24 6.16 -0.63 16.59
CA ILE A 24 4.71 -0.78 16.45
C ILE A 24 4.32 -2.26 16.45
N ASP A 25 3.27 -2.59 17.19
CA ASP A 25 2.71 -3.94 17.27
C ASP A 25 1.73 -4.21 16.13
N ALA A 26 0.81 -3.28 15.90
CA ALA A 26 -0.26 -3.43 14.91
C ALA A 26 -0.40 -2.21 14.00
N LEU A 27 -0.72 -2.48 12.74
CA LEU A 27 -0.87 -1.48 11.70
C LEU A 27 -2.28 -1.45 11.13
N ALA A 28 -2.77 -0.26 10.82
CA ALA A 28 -3.87 -0.05 9.88
C ALA A 28 -3.33 0.60 8.61
N ILE A 29 -3.47 -0.06 7.46
CA ILE A 29 -2.94 0.43 6.18
C ILE A 29 -3.92 0.19 5.04
N PRO A 30 -3.98 1.07 4.02
CA PRO A 30 -4.80 0.83 2.85
C PRO A 30 -4.38 -0.42 2.07
N VAL A 31 -5.36 -1.08 1.44
CA VAL A 31 -5.14 -2.24 0.55
C VAL A 31 -4.18 -1.97 -0.62
N SER A 32 -3.89 -0.70 -0.91
CA SER A 32 -2.92 -0.28 -1.94
C SER A 32 -1.47 -0.21 -1.46
N CYS A 33 -1.21 -0.42 -0.17
CA CYS A 33 0.15 -0.47 0.35
C CYS A 33 0.86 -1.73 -0.11
N ASN A 34 2.19 -1.64 -0.20
CA ASN A 34 3.07 -2.71 -0.65
C ASN A 34 3.00 -3.93 0.27
N THR A 35 2.85 -5.13 -0.29
CA THR A 35 2.78 -6.37 0.49
C THR A 35 4.08 -6.75 1.18
N ALA A 36 5.20 -6.09 0.89
CA ALA A 36 6.42 -6.22 1.68
C ALA A 36 6.18 -5.97 3.18
N ILE A 37 5.18 -5.14 3.52
CA ILE A 37 4.79 -4.85 4.89
C ILE A 37 4.32 -6.13 5.58
N ALA A 38 3.33 -6.83 5.01
CA ALA A 38 2.82 -8.08 5.56
C ALA A 38 3.86 -9.21 5.47
N LYS A 39 4.58 -9.31 4.35
CA LYS A 39 5.61 -10.32 4.12
C LYS A 39 6.87 -10.11 5.00
N SER A 40 7.05 -8.96 5.61
CA SER A 40 8.16 -8.68 6.53
C SER A 40 8.07 -9.47 7.84
N GLY A 41 6.87 -9.85 8.26
CA GLY A 41 6.63 -10.52 9.54
C GLY A 41 6.97 -9.68 10.78
N LEU A 42 7.11 -8.35 10.63
CA LEU A 42 7.54 -7.47 11.72
C LEU A 42 6.41 -7.09 12.68
N PHE A 43 5.17 -7.18 12.26
CA PHE A 43 3.99 -6.72 13.01
C PHE A 43 3.14 -7.90 13.47
N LYS A 44 2.55 -7.80 14.67
CA LYS A 44 1.66 -8.82 15.22
C LYS A 44 0.34 -8.88 14.47
N HIS A 45 -0.13 -7.71 13.97
CA HIS A 45 -1.36 -7.61 13.21
C HIS A 45 -1.29 -6.50 12.16
N ILE A 46 -1.97 -6.72 11.03
CA ILE A 46 -2.14 -5.71 9.97
C ILE A 46 -3.60 -5.73 9.54
N GLU A 47 -4.29 -4.63 9.79
CA GLU A 47 -5.64 -4.39 9.31
C GLU A 47 -5.60 -3.65 7.97
N LEU A 48 -6.20 -4.24 6.95
CA LEU A 48 -6.30 -3.64 5.62
C LEU A 48 -7.56 -2.78 5.53
N THR A 49 -7.38 -1.51 5.19
CA THR A 49 -8.47 -0.53 5.08
C THR A 49 -8.72 -0.09 3.64
N LYS A 50 -9.83 0.62 3.42
CA LYS A 50 -10.00 1.43 2.22
C LYS A 50 -8.91 2.51 2.15
N ILE A 51 -8.67 3.02 0.92
CA ILE A 51 -7.72 4.10 0.69
C ILE A 51 -8.27 5.42 1.24
N GLY A 52 -7.51 6.02 2.14
CA GLY A 52 -7.81 7.31 2.76
C GLY A 52 -7.56 7.31 4.27
N SER A 53 -6.92 8.34 4.77
CA SER A 53 -6.60 8.48 6.19
C SER A 53 -7.80 8.36 7.14
N PRO A 54 -9.04 8.78 6.81
CA PRO A 54 -10.18 8.56 7.69
C PRO A 54 -10.44 7.07 7.99
N TYR A 55 -10.23 6.18 7.03
CA TYR A 55 -10.42 4.74 7.24
C TYR A 55 -9.31 4.14 8.10
N VAL A 56 -8.08 4.60 7.90
CA VAL A 56 -6.93 4.22 8.74
C VAL A 56 -7.16 4.63 10.19
N ILE A 57 -7.59 5.89 10.42
CA ILE A 57 -7.87 6.41 11.77
C ILE A 57 -9.02 5.64 12.43
N ALA A 58 -10.08 5.33 11.67
CA ALA A 58 -11.23 4.59 12.20
C ALA A 58 -10.85 3.19 12.71
N ALA A 59 -9.86 2.54 12.07
CA ALA A 59 -9.37 1.22 12.49
C ALA A 59 -8.62 1.24 13.84
N PHE A 60 -8.07 2.38 14.25
CA PHE A 60 -7.32 2.48 15.52
C PHE A 60 -8.16 2.12 16.74
N ALA A 61 -9.45 2.43 16.74
CA ALA A 61 -10.34 2.10 17.85
C ALA A 61 -10.45 0.58 18.09
N GLY A 62 -10.47 -0.22 17.01
CA GLY A 62 -10.44 -1.67 17.09
C GLY A 62 -9.07 -2.19 17.54
N LEU A 63 -8.00 -1.69 16.91
CA LEU A 63 -6.65 -2.14 17.21
C LEU A 63 -6.22 -1.85 18.65
N SER A 64 -6.66 -0.73 19.25
CA SER A 64 -6.31 -0.34 20.62
C SER A 64 -6.90 -1.25 21.70
N ILE A 65 -7.79 -2.19 21.34
CA ILE A 65 -8.34 -3.17 22.28
C ILE A 65 -7.27 -4.23 22.61
N ASP A 66 -6.51 -4.66 21.58
CA ASP A 66 -5.60 -5.80 21.69
C ASP A 66 -4.13 -5.43 21.62
N TYR A 67 -3.81 -4.18 21.20
CA TYR A 67 -2.43 -3.74 20.95
C TYR A 67 -2.14 -2.38 21.55
N ASP A 68 -1.02 -2.27 22.26
CA ASP A 68 -0.59 -1.03 22.94
C ASP A 68 0.06 -0.03 21.97
N ARG A 69 0.79 -0.53 20.98
CA ARG A 69 1.55 0.28 20.02
C ARG A 69 0.95 0.17 18.63
N ILE A 70 0.17 1.15 18.26
CA ILE A 70 -0.57 1.16 17.00
C ILE A 70 -0.21 2.37 16.14
N ALA A 71 -0.15 2.15 14.84
CA ALA A 71 0.04 3.20 13.84
C ALA A 71 -0.64 2.83 12.53
N GLY A 72 -0.66 3.78 11.62
CA GLY A 72 -1.07 3.54 10.26
C GLY A 72 -0.32 4.47 9.30
N PHE A 73 -0.37 4.16 8.02
CA PHE A 73 0.22 5.01 7.00
C PHE A 73 -0.39 4.72 5.64
N GLU A 74 -0.20 5.65 4.72
CA GLU A 74 -0.65 5.53 3.34
C GLU A 74 0.54 5.38 2.39
N ALA A 75 0.31 4.86 1.20
CA ALA A 75 1.34 4.72 0.15
C ALA A 75 1.96 6.07 -0.29
N ASN A 76 1.31 7.18 0.02
CA ASN A 76 1.81 8.53 -0.23
C ASN A 76 2.80 9.05 0.83
N GLY A 77 3.04 8.29 1.93
CA GLY A 77 3.98 8.62 3.00
C GLY A 77 3.37 9.37 4.19
N GLY A 78 2.07 9.59 4.21
CA GLY A 78 1.38 10.11 5.39
C GLY A 78 1.36 9.08 6.51
N PHE A 79 2.10 9.31 7.60
CA PHE A 79 2.14 8.45 8.78
C PHE A 79 1.15 8.97 9.84
N LEU A 80 0.48 8.06 10.53
CA LEU A 80 -0.51 8.36 11.56
C LEU A 80 -0.16 7.55 12.80
N LEU A 81 0.25 8.22 13.88
CA LEU A 81 0.57 7.56 15.14
C LEU A 81 -0.72 7.40 15.96
N GLY A 82 -1.15 6.16 16.17
CA GLY A 82 -2.43 5.84 16.83
C GLY A 82 -2.34 5.71 18.34
N SER A 83 -1.13 5.57 18.90
CA SER A 83 -0.90 5.47 20.35
C SER A 83 0.34 6.25 20.75
N ASP A 84 0.44 6.61 22.04
CA ASP A 84 1.67 7.18 22.61
C ASP A 84 2.81 6.15 22.57
N ILE A 85 4.02 6.60 22.23
CA ILE A 85 5.20 5.75 22.21
C ILE A 85 6.25 6.32 23.16
N THR A 86 6.62 5.54 24.17
CA THR A 86 7.62 5.94 25.17
C THR A 86 8.98 5.29 24.88
N PHE A 87 10.01 6.10 24.89
CA PHE A 87 11.42 5.71 24.81
C PHE A 87 12.15 6.27 26.05
N GLY A 88 12.46 5.42 27.04
CA GLY A 88 12.99 5.91 28.31
C GLY A 88 12.06 6.93 28.95
N ASP A 89 12.58 8.14 29.20
CA ASP A 89 11.82 9.23 29.81
C ASP A 89 11.10 10.15 28.79
N THR A 90 11.17 9.83 27.50
CA THR A 90 10.58 10.65 26.43
C THR A 90 9.38 9.95 25.82
N THR A 91 8.28 10.66 25.69
CA THR A 91 7.06 10.15 25.02
C THR A 91 6.77 10.95 23.76
N ILE A 92 6.56 10.25 22.66
CA ILE A 92 5.98 10.78 21.43
C ILE A 92 4.47 10.54 21.54
N SER A 93 3.72 11.63 21.63
CA SER A 93 2.26 11.56 21.75
C SER A 93 1.60 11.08 20.45
N ALA A 94 0.49 10.37 20.60
CA ALA A 94 -0.36 9.98 19.48
C ALA A 94 -0.74 11.20 18.62
N LEU A 95 -0.65 11.02 17.31
CA LEU A 95 -1.02 12.05 16.33
C LEU A 95 -1.79 11.37 15.18
N PRO A 96 -3.12 11.20 15.31
CA PRO A 96 -3.95 10.56 14.31
C PRO A 96 -4.25 11.51 13.13
N THR A 97 -3.22 12.11 12.59
CA THR A 97 -3.24 12.93 11.38
C THR A 97 -1.95 12.68 10.60
N ARG A 98 -1.94 13.08 9.33
CA ARG A 98 -0.78 12.84 8.47
C ARG A 98 0.45 13.60 8.97
N ASP A 99 1.47 12.87 9.34
CA ASP A 99 2.79 13.38 9.68
C ASP A 99 3.81 12.92 8.65
N ALA A 100 4.53 13.85 8.05
CA ALA A 100 5.61 13.58 7.09
C ALA A 100 6.99 13.73 7.74
N VAL A 101 7.08 14.30 8.93
CA VAL A 101 8.35 14.59 9.64
C VAL A 101 8.79 13.39 10.45
N LEU A 102 7.89 12.80 11.25
CA LEU A 102 8.20 11.65 12.09
C LEU A 102 8.79 10.48 11.29
N PRO A 103 8.22 10.05 10.13
CA PRO A 103 8.81 8.97 9.36
C PRO A 103 10.24 9.27 8.90
N PHE A 104 10.51 10.48 8.46
CA PHE A 104 11.85 10.90 8.07
C PHE A 104 12.83 10.81 9.25
N LEU A 105 12.47 11.40 10.39
CA LEU A 105 13.33 11.41 11.59
C LEU A 105 13.62 9.99 12.08
N MET A 106 12.62 9.11 12.13
CA MET A 106 12.78 7.73 12.62
C MET A 106 13.66 6.90 11.68
N VAL A 107 13.51 7.04 10.37
CA VAL A 107 14.35 6.31 9.40
C VAL A 107 15.78 6.84 9.41
N PHE A 108 15.96 8.17 9.51
CA PHE A 108 17.27 8.77 9.65
C PHE A 108 17.97 8.33 10.95
N ALA A 109 17.26 8.39 12.08
CA ALA A 109 17.78 7.92 13.36
C ALA A 109 18.19 6.43 13.32
N SER A 110 17.38 5.59 12.63
CA SER A 110 17.70 4.17 12.44
C SER A 110 18.99 3.96 11.66
N SER A 111 19.21 4.72 10.59
CA SER A 111 20.43 4.69 9.79
C SER A 111 21.65 5.09 10.63
N VAL A 112 21.56 6.18 11.39
CA VAL A 112 22.63 6.66 12.28
C VAL A 112 22.94 5.65 13.37
N THR A 113 21.93 5.13 14.06
CA THR A 113 22.08 4.17 15.16
C THR A 113 22.70 2.86 14.68
N ALA A 114 22.25 2.35 13.53
CA ALA A 114 22.80 1.14 12.95
C ALA A 114 24.17 1.36 12.26
N LYS A 115 24.60 2.61 12.08
CA LYS A 115 25.81 3.00 11.35
C LYS A 115 25.84 2.46 9.92
N VAL A 116 24.71 2.51 9.23
CA VAL A 116 24.55 2.08 7.85
C VAL A 116 23.94 3.18 7.01
N LEU A 117 24.14 3.12 5.71
CA LEU A 117 23.48 4.02 4.76
C LEU A 117 21.97 3.74 4.71
N MET A 118 21.18 4.75 4.36
CA MET A 118 19.71 4.63 4.32
C MET A 118 19.25 3.54 3.34
N SER A 119 19.93 3.40 2.20
CA SER A 119 19.64 2.33 1.22
C SER A 119 19.82 0.92 1.81
N HIS A 120 20.69 0.74 2.79
CA HIS A 120 20.92 -0.56 3.42
C HIS A 120 19.77 -1.00 4.33
N LEU A 121 18.95 -0.06 4.83
CA LEU A 121 17.77 -0.39 5.62
C LEU A 121 16.73 -1.18 4.78
N LEU A 122 16.80 -1.08 3.46
CA LEU A 122 15.90 -1.77 2.52
C LEU A 122 16.33 -3.20 2.21
N HIS A 123 17.61 -3.57 2.41
CA HIS A 123 18.16 -4.84 1.93
C HIS A 123 17.48 -6.08 2.51
N ASN A 124 16.97 -5.98 3.73
CA ASN A 124 16.31 -7.08 4.41
C ASN A 124 14.78 -7.08 4.26
N LEU A 125 14.24 -6.18 3.45
CA LEU A 125 12.80 -6.15 3.17
C LEU A 125 12.47 -7.08 2.00
N PRO A 126 11.29 -7.72 2.02
CA PRO A 126 10.81 -8.49 0.89
C PRO A 126 10.79 -7.62 -0.38
N GLN A 127 11.36 -8.14 -1.45
CA GLN A 127 11.48 -7.43 -2.72
C GLN A 127 10.14 -7.44 -3.46
N ARG A 128 9.35 -6.38 -3.26
CA ARG A 128 8.06 -6.16 -3.90
C ARG A 128 8.03 -4.76 -4.49
N PHE A 129 7.63 -4.68 -5.75
CA PHE A 129 7.66 -3.44 -6.52
C PHE A 129 6.26 -3.10 -6.99
N THR A 130 5.89 -1.85 -6.86
CA THR A 130 4.54 -1.37 -7.20
C THR A 130 4.62 -0.30 -8.27
N HIS A 131 3.61 -0.28 -9.13
CA HIS A 131 3.37 0.80 -10.07
C HIS A 131 1.89 1.17 -10.07
N SER A 132 1.56 2.40 -10.44
CA SER A 132 0.18 2.83 -10.58
C SER A 132 0.02 3.90 -11.65
N ASP A 133 -1.09 3.82 -12.37
CA ASP A 133 -1.52 4.84 -13.32
C ASP A 133 -3.05 4.84 -13.41
N ARG A 134 -3.63 5.64 -14.30
CA ARG A 134 -5.07 5.85 -14.41
C ARG A 134 -5.51 6.11 -15.84
N ILE A 135 -6.79 5.84 -16.10
CA ILE A 135 -7.49 6.36 -17.28
C ILE A 135 -8.27 7.59 -16.81
N GLN A 136 -7.95 8.73 -17.38
CA GLN A 136 -8.70 9.98 -17.18
C GLN A 136 -9.93 10.03 -18.06
N ASN A 137 -10.94 10.83 -17.67
CA ASN A 137 -12.21 10.97 -18.38
C ASN A 137 -12.94 9.63 -18.57
N PHE A 138 -12.80 8.73 -17.59
CA PHE A 138 -13.42 7.42 -17.57
C PHE A 138 -14.65 7.44 -16.65
N ALA A 139 -15.82 7.23 -17.21
CA ALA A 139 -17.09 7.35 -16.47
C ALA A 139 -17.10 6.43 -15.23
N THR A 140 -17.42 7.00 -14.07
CA THR A 140 -17.48 6.24 -12.80
C THR A 140 -18.48 5.08 -12.86
N ALA A 141 -19.59 5.24 -13.60
CA ALA A 141 -20.56 4.16 -13.81
C ALA A 141 -19.94 2.97 -14.56
N LEU A 142 -19.16 3.24 -15.62
CA LEU A 142 -18.46 2.21 -16.38
C LEU A 142 -17.38 1.53 -15.52
N SER A 143 -16.63 2.30 -14.71
CA SER A 143 -15.67 1.73 -13.75
C SER A 143 -16.33 0.75 -12.80
N LYS A 144 -17.50 1.10 -12.24
CA LYS A 144 -18.26 0.24 -11.33
C LYS A 144 -18.80 -1.00 -12.03
N GLU A 145 -19.26 -0.87 -13.27
CA GLU A 145 -19.75 -2.00 -14.07
C GLU A 145 -18.63 -3.01 -14.36
N ILE A 146 -17.47 -2.54 -14.80
CA ILE A 146 -16.29 -3.38 -15.04
C ILE A 146 -15.89 -4.13 -13.76
N ILE A 147 -15.81 -3.42 -12.63
CA ILE A 147 -15.45 -4.02 -11.34
C ILE A 147 -16.51 -5.04 -10.90
N ALA A 148 -17.80 -4.77 -11.07
CA ALA A 148 -18.86 -5.70 -10.73
C ALA A 148 -18.82 -6.97 -11.59
N LYS A 149 -18.58 -6.86 -12.90
CA LYS A 149 -18.38 -8.01 -13.79
C LYS A 149 -17.15 -8.82 -13.38
N ALA A 150 -16.05 -8.14 -13.11
CA ALA A 150 -14.81 -8.78 -12.70
C ALA A 150 -14.89 -9.46 -11.31
N LEU A 151 -15.73 -8.96 -10.41
CA LEU A 151 -16.02 -9.60 -9.13
C LEU A 151 -16.91 -10.84 -9.30
N HIS A 152 -17.78 -10.86 -10.32
CA HIS A 152 -18.64 -12.00 -10.63
C HIS A 152 -17.83 -13.18 -11.19
N ASP A 153 -16.94 -12.91 -12.14
CA ASP A 153 -16.02 -13.91 -12.71
C ASP A 153 -14.59 -13.34 -12.80
N PRO A 154 -13.82 -13.40 -11.68
CA PRO A 154 -12.50 -12.82 -11.65
C PRO A 154 -11.51 -13.53 -12.58
N LEU A 155 -11.69 -14.83 -12.82
CA LEU A 155 -10.76 -15.61 -13.66
C LEU A 155 -10.96 -15.26 -15.14
N ASP A 156 -12.19 -15.21 -15.61
CA ASP A 156 -12.51 -14.75 -16.97
C ASP A 156 -12.02 -13.31 -17.20
N PHE A 157 -12.19 -12.46 -16.19
CA PHE A 157 -11.67 -11.09 -16.25
C PHE A 157 -10.14 -11.06 -16.45
N VAL A 158 -9.37 -11.84 -15.67
CA VAL A 158 -7.91 -11.91 -15.80
C VAL A 158 -7.50 -12.45 -17.18
N HIS A 159 -8.21 -13.46 -17.69
CA HIS A 159 -7.98 -14.00 -19.03
C HIS A 159 -8.32 -12.98 -20.14
N SER A 160 -9.39 -12.21 -19.98
CA SER A 160 -9.78 -11.16 -20.93
C SER A 160 -8.75 -10.03 -21.03
N LEU A 161 -7.98 -9.80 -19.98
CA LEU A 161 -6.83 -8.89 -19.97
C LEU A 161 -5.57 -9.48 -20.61
N GLY A 162 -5.63 -10.74 -21.08
CA GLY A 162 -4.53 -11.44 -21.74
C GLY A 162 -3.56 -12.15 -20.79
N PHE A 163 -3.91 -12.32 -19.50
CA PHE A 163 -3.09 -13.06 -18.54
C PHE A 163 -3.59 -14.50 -18.40
N ASN A 164 -2.72 -15.47 -18.56
CA ASN A 164 -3.02 -16.89 -18.30
C ASN A 164 -2.54 -17.29 -16.91
N LEU A 165 -3.12 -16.64 -15.88
CA LEU A 165 -2.77 -16.81 -14.47
C LEU A 165 -4.03 -17.14 -13.65
N GLY A 166 -3.89 -18.03 -12.68
CA GLY A 166 -4.92 -18.29 -11.69
C GLY A 166 -5.01 -17.18 -10.64
N ILE A 167 -6.04 -17.23 -9.79
CA ILE A 167 -6.28 -16.26 -8.72
C ILE A 167 -6.12 -16.95 -7.38
N LYS A 168 -5.34 -16.37 -6.48
CA LYS A 168 -5.18 -16.81 -5.09
C LYS A 168 -6.17 -16.12 -4.15
N VAL A 169 -6.36 -14.81 -4.31
CA VAL A 169 -7.20 -14.00 -3.42
C VAL A 169 -7.96 -12.97 -4.23
N VAL A 170 -9.23 -12.81 -3.92
CA VAL A 170 -10.10 -11.71 -4.37
C VAL A 170 -10.43 -10.85 -3.16
N ASP A 171 -10.13 -9.55 -3.21
CA ASP A 171 -10.39 -8.59 -2.16
C ASP A 171 -11.20 -7.42 -2.73
N SER A 172 -12.35 -7.15 -2.12
CA SER A 172 -13.29 -6.10 -2.52
C SER A 172 -13.36 -4.95 -1.51
N THR A 173 -12.39 -4.83 -0.63
CA THR A 173 -12.34 -3.79 0.42
C THR A 173 -12.44 -2.38 -0.19
N ASP A 174 -11.72 -2.12 -1.29
CA ASP A 174 -11.80 -0.83 -2.01
C ASP A 174 -11.63 -1.04 -3.53
N GLY A 175 -12.72 -1.39 -4.20
CA GLY A 175 -12.72 -1.75 -5.61
C GLY A 175 -12.50 -3.24 -5.84
N LEU A 176 -11.65 -3.60 -6.78
CA LEU A 176 -11.27 -4.99 -7.08
C LEU A 176 -9.77 -5.17 -6.92
N ARG A 177 -9.33 -5.96 -5.97
CA ARG A 177 -7.93 -6.33 -5.80
C ARG A 177 -7.77 -7.83 -5.92
N LEU A 178 -6.97 -8.25 -6.89
CA LEU A 178 -6.68 -9.65 -7.20
C LEU A 178 -5.23 -9.96 -6.87
N THR A 179 -4.99 -11.04 -6.13
CA THR A 179 -3.66 -11.65 -6.01
C THR A 179 -3.62 -12.85 -6.94
N LEU A 180 -2.73 -12.82 -7.92
CA LEU A 180 -2.60 -13.85 -8.93
C LEU A 180 -1.71 -15.02 -8.45
N SER A 181 -1.69 -16.10 -9.24
CA SER A 181 -0.97 -17.34 -8.89
C SER A 181 0.55 -17.17 -8.76
N ASP A 182 1.11 -16.15 -9.39
CA ASP A 182 2.54 -15.76 -9.33
C ASP A 182 2.84 -14.72 -8.25
N ASP A 183 1.89 -14.43 -7.35
CA ASP A 183 1.92 -13.39 -6.32
C ASP A 183 1.90 -11.95 -6.89
N SER A 184 1.71 -11.74 -8.17
CA SER A 184 1.45 -10.40 -8.68
C SER A 184 0.05 -9.93 -8.25
N ILE A 185 -0.09 -8.61 -8.14
CA ILE A 185 -1.35 -7.99 -7.69
C ILE A 185 -1.84 -7.02 -8.73
N ILE A 186 -3.14 -7.08 -8.99
CA ILE A 186 -3.90 -6.12 -9.78
C ILE A 186 -4.94 -5.50 -8.87
N HIS A 187 -5.01 -4.16 -8.82
CA HIS A 187 -6.04 -3.48 -8.06
C HIS A 187 -6.65 -2.35 -8.90
N LEU A 188 -7.94 -2.48 -9.18
CA LEU A 188 -8.74 -1.50 -9.90
C LEU A 188 -9.70 -0.78 -8.96
N ARG A 189 -9.75 0.54 -9.07
CA ARG A 189 -10.58 1.38 -8.22
C ARG A 189 -11.09 2.60 -8.98
N PRO A 190 -12.41 2.92 -8.92
CA PRO A 190 -12.90 4.22 -9.36
C PRO A 190 -12.32 5.32 -8.47
N SER A 191 -11.96 6.45 -9.04
CA SER A 191 -11.61 7.61 -8.23
C SER A 191 -12.85 8.17 -7.53
N GLY A 192 -12.70 8.57 -6.25
CA GLY A 192 -13.78 9.23 -5.50
C GLY A 192 -13.99 10.70 -5.91
N ASN A 193 -12.98 11.33 -6.52
CA ASN A 193 -12.94 12.78 -6.72
C ASN A 193 -12.93 13.21 -8.19
N ALA A 194 -12.78 12.29 -9.12
CA ALA A 194 -12.69 12.57 -10.54
C ALA A 194 -13.23 11.38 -11.36
N PRO A 195 -13.69 11.58 -12.60
CA PRO A 195 -14.06 10.49 -13.50
C PRO A 195 -12.79 9.78 -14.01
N GLU A 196 -12.21 8.96 -13.16
CA GLU A 196 -10.98 8.22 -13.43
C GLU A 196 -11.11 6.77 -12.95
N LEU A 197 -10.55 5.84 -13.72
CA LEU A 197 -10.29 4.49 -13.26
C LEU A 197 -8.80 4.36 -12.94
N ARG A 198 -8.49 4.06 -11.70
CA ARG A 198 -7.12 3.87 -11.22
C ARG A 198 -6.75 2.40 -11.23
N CYS A 199 -5.54 2.13 -11.68
CA CYS A 199 -4.93 0.81 -11.63
C CYS A 199 -3.65 0.87 -10.81
N TYR A 200 -3.53 -0.04 -9.87
CA TYR A 200 -2.32 -0.28 -9.10
C TYR A 200 -1.90 -1.71 -9.35
N ALA A 201 -0.61 -1.92 -9.52
CA ALA A 201 -0.05 -3.26 -9.62
C ALA A 201 1.16 -3.44 -8.73
N GLU A 202 1.40 -4.67 -8.31
CA GLU A 202 2.57 -5.07 -7.55
C GLU A 202 3.14 -6.37 -8.13
N SER A 203 4.46 -6.46 -8.24
CA SER A 203 5.14 -7.63 -8.77
C SER A 203 6.54 -7.81 -8.16
N CYS A 204 7.26 -8.83 -8.63
CA CYS A 204 8.64 -9.14 -8.21
C CYS A 204 9.70 -8.20 -8.81
N SER A 205 9.35 -7.36 -9.78
CA SER A 205 10.24 -6.36 -10.36
C SER A 205 9.50 -5.08 -10.75
N VAL A 206 10.24 -3.96 -10.84
CA VAL A 206 9.71 -2.68 -11.34
C VAL A 206 9.16 -2.86 -12.75
N PHE A 207 9.93 -3.50 -13.64
CA PHE A 207 9.54 -3.74 -15.03
C PHE A 207 8.21 -4.49 -15.13
N SER A 208 8.05 -5.58 -14.36
CA SER A 208 6.81 -6.36 -14.34
C SER A 208 5.62 -5.57 -13.81
N ALA A 209 5.81 -4.76 -12.76
CA ALA A 209 4.74 -3.94 -12.21
C ALA A 209 4.28 -2.86 -13.21
N VAL A 210 5.20 -2.21 -13.92
CA VAL A 210 4.89 -1.24 -14.99
C VAL A 210 4.14 -1.94 -16.12
N ALA A 211 4.66 -3.05 -16.64
CA ALA A 211 4.04 -3.79 -17.74
C ALA A 211 2.62 -4.26 -17.42
N LEU A 212 2.36 -4.69 -16.17
CA LEU A 212 1.02 -5.04 -15.70
C LEU A 212 0.06 -3.85 -15.83
N VAL A 213 0.42 -2.69 -15.30
CA VAL A 213 -0.45 -1.49 -15.34
C VAL A 213 -0.71 -1.06 -16.78
N GLU A 214 0.33 -0.98 -17.61
CA GLU A 214 0.22 -0.56 -19.01
C GLU A 214 -0.69 -1.51 -19.82
N ASN A 215 -0.51 -2.83 -19.66
CA ASN A 215 -1.36 -3.82 -20.32
C ASN A 215 -2.81 -3.66 -19.89
N ILE A 216 -3.09 -3.67 -18.58
CA ILE A 216 -4.45 -3.59 -18.04
C ILE A 216 -5.15 -2.33 -18.52
N LEU A 217 -4.53 -1.16 -18.37
CA LEU A 217 -5.13 0.10 -18.80
C LEU A 217 -5.29 0.16 -20.32
N GLY A 218 -4.36 -0.43 -21.08
CA GLY A 218 -4.45 -0.55 -22.53
C GLY A 218 -5.65 -1.39 -22.99
N GLN A 219 -5.95 -2.51 -22.30
CA GLN A 219 -7.14 -3.32 -22.61
C GLN A 219 -8.43 -2.61 -22.18
N LEU A 220 -8.46 -2.01 -20.99
CA LEU A 220 -9.66 -1.33 -20.48
C LEU A 220 -10.02 -0.09 -21.28
N LYS A 221 -9.07 0.63 -21.87
CA LYS A 221 -9.35 1.74 -22.80
C LYS A 221 -10.11 1.30 -24.04
N LYS A 222 -9.89 0.08 -24.53
CA LYS A 222 -10.62 -0.44 -25.69
C LYS A 222 -12.09 -0.73 -25.40
N LEU A 223 -12.44 -0.95 -24.13
CA LEU A 223 -13.81 -1.20 -23.70
C LEU A 223 -14.63 0.10 -23.54
N SER A 224 -13.99 1.26 -23.58
CA SER A 224 -14.61 2.58 -23.39
C SER A 224 -14.94 3.30 -24.71
N ILE A 225 -14.66 2.68 -25.84
CA ILE A 225 -14.97 3.15 -27.19
C ILE A 225 -16.17 2.37 -27.72
#